data_614134f1097336a3d2741279602ccd69
#
_entry.id   614134f1097336a3d2741279602ccd69
#
_cell.length_a   1.000
_cell.length_b   1.000
_cell.length_c   1.000
_cell.angle_alpha   90.00
_cell.angle_beta   90.00
_cell.angle_gamma   90.00
#
_symmetry.space_group_name_H-M   'P 1'
#
loop_
_entity.id
_entity.type
_entity.pdbx_description
1 polymer ?
#
loop_
_entity_poly.entity_id
_entity_poly.type
_entity_poly.pdbx_seq_one_letter_code
_entity_poly.pdbx_strand_id
1 'polypeptide(L)'
;MQIDFSPTVSRWATCALLMLGAATASAYDCTSLFEWESAAAYHGGAQVQSEGLAYQANWWNQGKNPAQFSGQWQEWTALGQCDGSSSSGGSSSSSSSGASSSSSSGASSSSSGSSSGSTSSSSSSGGSSGGSSGGGDCTSPEFVAGTAYAAGELVQNVGYEYRCDIAGWCSSASAWAYEPGVGSYWDHAWSELRSCDSSSSSSGGSSSGSGSSGGSSSSSSGGSSGSNSSRIISGYWHNFDNGSGVIPIADVSDAFDAINVSFAEPTGAVAGEIGFVLDPLFNEQDFIDGIQAKQAAGKKIIISIGGANGQVRLESTQARDNFVSSMIEIIDRYGFDGLDVDFEGHSLELNAGDVDFRNPTTPVIVNLIDALKALKAHYGESFMLTMAPETFFVQLGYSFYGGSCSGCDRRAGAYLPVIHAMREDLDWLQVQHYNSGAIIGLDDQYHTMGVADFHIAMADMVLTGFNVGGNPDYYFPPLRQDQVLIGLPANVNAGGGFTSVGEVHAALNCLVKLQGCTTYTPHTETGWTGLGGLMTWSINWDKFNNFEFSTEHRVFLDEL
;
A
#
# COMPACT_ATOMS: atom_id res chain seq x y z
N MET A 1 -20.39 46.35 58.24
CA MET A 1 -19.77 47.65 57.93
C MET A 1 -19.69 47.72 56.41
N GLN A 2 -20.71 48.36 55.81
CA GLN A 2 -20.78 48.65 54.41
C GLN A 2 -19.73 49.69 54.04
N ILE A 3 -19.10 49.60 52.87
CA ILE A 3 -18.82 50.76 52.04
C ILE A 3 -18.81 50.28 50.60
N ASP A 4 -19.80 50.76 49.90
CA ASP A 4 -20.08 50.84 48.48
C ASP A 4 -19.19 51.93 47.82
N PHE A 5 -18.66 51.68 46.62
CA PHE A 5 -18.33 52.74 45.65
C PHE A 5 -18.12 52.18 44.25
N SER A 6 -19.15 52.23 43.44
CA SER A 6 -19.05 52.52 42.00
C SER A 6 -19.06 54.05 41.87
N PRO A 7 -18.46 54.67 40.87
CA PRO A 7 -18.84 54.64 39.43
C PRO A 7 -17.68 54.99 38.49
N THR A 8 -17.73 54.90 37.27
CA THR A 8 -18.29 55.63 36.15
C THR A 8 -17.60 55.27 34.83
N VAL A 9 -18.38 55.04 33.87
CA VAL A 9 -18.13 54.94 32.44
C VAL A 9 -17.30 56.09 31.89
N SER A 10 -16.29 55.80 31.05
CA SER A 10 -15.89 56.68 29.96
C SER A 10 -15.55 55.87 28.72
N ARG A 11 -16.47 56.00 27.76
CA ARG A 11 -16.30 55.55 26.37
C ARG A 11 -15.28 56.46 25.69
N TRP A 12 -14.19 55.89 25.22
CA TRP A 12 -13.42 56.43 24.11
C TRP A 12 -13.37 55.36 23.02
N ALA A 13 -14.20 55.58 21.99
CA ALA A 13 -14.11 54.90 20.72
C ALA A 13 -12.88 55.44 19.99
N THR A 14 -11.82 54.65 19.94
CA THR A 14 -10.70 54.89 19.03
C THR A 14 -10.91 53.98 17.84
N CYS A 15 -11.32 54.55 16.73
CA CYS A 15 -11.30 53.94 15.41
C CYS A 15 -9.85 53.68 15.04
N ALA A 16 -9.38 52.43 15.17
CA ALA A 16 -8.15 51.98 14.55
C ALA A 16 -8.48 51.65 13.09
N LEU A 17 -8.09 52.53 12.21
CA LEU A 17 -8.05 52.31 10.77
C LEU A 17 -6.98 51.23 10.51
N LEU A 18 -7.42 49.99 10.27
CA LEU A 18 -6.58 48.96 9.70
C LEU A 18 -6.25 49.34 8.25
N MET A 19 -5.10 49.94 8.05
CA MET A 19 -4.45 50.00 6.76
C MET A 19 -4.11 48.55 6.35
N LEU A 20 -4.97 47.91 5.53
CA LEU A 20 -4.55 46.78 4.72
C LEU A 20 -3.50 47.32 3.76
N GLY A 21 -2.24 47.05 4.08
CA GLY A 21 -1.18 47.14 3.12
C GLY A 21 -1.47 46.13 2.03
N ALA A 22 -1.87 46.59 0.86
CA ALA A 22 -1.83 45.79 -0.34
C ALA A 22 -0.36 45.40 -0.56
N ALA A 23 -0.02 44.14 -0.28
CA ALA A 23 1.21 43.55 -0.79
C ALA A 23 1.09 43.66 -2.32
N THR A 24 1.93 44.46 -2.94
CA THR A 24 2.09 44.45 -4.39
C THR A 24 2.60 43.10 -4.76
N ALA A 25 1.71 42.25 -5.30
CA ALA A 25 2.11 41.01 -5.93
C ALA A 25 3.13 41.38 -7.02
N SER A 26 4.37 40.96 -6.85
CA SER A 26 5.38 41.08 -7.87
C SER A 26 4.91 40.24 -9.05
N ALA A 27 4.79 40.89 -10.23
CA ALA A 27 4.41 40.14 -11.42
C ALA A 27 5.52 39.13 -11.77
N TYR A 28 5.10 37.96 -12.25
CA TYR A 28 6.02 36.85 -12.58
C TYR A 28 6.43 36.91 -14.04
N ASP A 29 7.70 36.74 -14.35
CA ASP A 29 8.18 36.71 -15.73
C ASP A 29 7.83 35.38 -16.40
N CYS A 30 6.79 35.37 -17.21
CA CYS A 30 6.30 34.20 -17.92
C CYS A 30 6.85 34.07 -19.35
N THR A 31 7.79 34.92 -19.76
CA THR A 31 8.26 34.96 -21.16
C THR A 31 8.93 33.67 -21.63
N SER A 32 9.45 32.88 -20.68
CA SER A 32 10.09 31.58 -20.93
C SER A 32 9.18 30.38 -20.61
N LEU A 33 7.97 30.62 -20.09
CA LEU A 33 7.07 29.53 -19.70
C LEU A 33 6.19 29.08 -20.87
N PHE A 34 6.06 27.77 -21.01
CA PHE A 34 5.11 27.17 -21.95
C PHE A 34 3.69 27.25 -21.40
N GLU A 35 2.71 27.36 -22.31
CA GLU A 35 1.29 27.18 -21.93
C GLU A 35 1.07 25.75 -21.46
N TRP A 36 0.23 25.60 -20.42
CA TRP A 36 -0.17 24.29 -19.93
C TRP A 36 -0.99 23.52 -21.00
N GLU A 37 -0.66 22.27 -21.20
CA GLU A 37 -1.36 21.37 -22.13
C GLU A 37 -1.87 20.12 -21.39
N SER A 38 -3.14 19.75 -21.61
CA SER A 38 -3.77 18.63 -20.90
C SER A 38 -3.16 17.24 -21.23
N ALA A 39 -2.51 17.10 -22.37
CA ALA A 39 -1.87 15.85 -22.80
C ALA A 39 -0.40 15.77 -22.36
N ALA A 40 0.20 16.87 -21.91
CA ALA A 40 1.59 16.90 -21.45
C ALA A 40 1.70 16.39 -20.01
N ALA A 41 2.77 15.66 -19.73
CA ALA A 41 3.16 15.28 -18.38
C ALA A 41 4.11 16.32 -17.79
N TYR A 42 3.92 16.67 -16.55
CA TYR A 42 4.71 17.67 -15.82
C TYR A 42 5.32 17.04 -14.58
N HIS A 43 6.63 17.11 -14.44
CA HIS A 43 7.32 16.65 -13.24
C HIS A 43 7.29 17.73 -12.15
N GLY A 44 7.50 17.32 -10.90
CA GLY A 44 7.63 18.27 -9.78
C GLY A 44 8.69 19.34 -10.07
N GLY A 45 8.35 20.59 -9.82
CA GLY A 45 9.19 21.75 -10.18
C GLY A 45 8.99 22.29 -11.60
N ALA A 46 8.30 21.58 -12.50
CA ALA A 46 7.99 22.10 -13.84
C ALA A 46 7.13 23.35 -13.76
N GLN A 47 7.49 24.39 -14.52
CA GLN A 47 6.78 25.66 -14.52
C GLN A 47 6.06 25.87 -15.86
N VAL A 48 4.80 26.30 -15.77
CA VAL A 48 3.92 26.59 -16.90
C VAL A 48 3.16 27.87 -16.68
N GLN A 49 2.59 28.42 -17.75
CA GLN A 49 1.57 29.46 -17.63
C GLN A 49 0.21 28.91 -18.05
N SER A 50 -0.84 29.39 -17.39
CA SER A 50 -2.23 29.09 -17.74
C SER A 50 -3.11 30.26 -17.31
N GLU A 51 -3.98 30.72 -18.21
CA GLU A 51 -4.90 31.83 -17.97
C GLU A 51 -4.23 33.12 -17.46
N GLY A 52 -2.96 33.35 -17.84
CA GLY A 52 -2.19 34.55 -17.47
C GLY A 52 -1.58 34.51 -16.07
N LEU A 53 -1.52 33.35 -15.45
CA LEU A 53 -0.84 33.06 -14.20
C LEU A 53 0.28 32.04 -14.42
N ALA A 54 1.38 32.20 -13.69
CA ALA A 54 2.45 31.19 -13.63
C ALA A 54 2.16 30.18 -12.53
N TYR A 55 2.43 28.93 -12.80
CA TYR A 55 2.27 27.83 -11.88
C TYR A 55 3.50 26.93 -11.88
N GLN A 56 3.77 26.29 -10.74
CA GLN A 56 4.77 25.25 -10.59
C GLN A 56 4.10 23.94 -10.16
N ALA A 57 4.42 22.85 -10.86
CA ALA A 57 3.98 21.54 -10.46
C ALA A 57 4.61 21.16 -9.11
N ASN A 58 3.80 20.71 -8.16
CA ASN A 58 4.26 20.27 -6.83
C ASN A 58 4.87 18.86 -6.91
N TRP A 59 4.31 18.04 -7.79
CA TRP A 59 4.75 16.69 -8.12
C TRP A 59 4.37 16.35 -9.55
N TRP A 60 4.70 15.17 -10.00
CA TRP A 60 4.33 14.70 -11.33
C TRP A 60 2.80 14.71 -11.50
N ASN A 61 2.33 15.30 -12.60
CA ASN A 61 0.92 15.31 -12.94
C ASN A 61 0.71 15.38 -14.46
N GLN A 62 -0.46 14.87 -14.91
CA GLN A 62 -0.92 14.94 -16.29
C GLN A 62 -2.44 15.20 -16.30
N GLY A 63 -2.91 16.05 -17.19
CA GLY A 63 -4.33 16.35 -17.32
C GLY A 63 -4.93 17.22 -16.20
N LYS A 64 -4.13 17.63 -15.19
CA LYS A 64 -4.57 18.47 -14.08
C LYS A 64 -4.40 19.96 -14.42
N ASN A 65 -5.52 20.65 -14.72
CA ASN A 65 -5.47 22.08 -15.08
C ASN A 65 -5.02 22.93 -13.89
N PRO A 66 -3.89 23.69 -13.99
CA PRO A 66 -3.36 24.48 -12.89
C PRO A 66 -4.37 25.45 -12.25
N ALA A 67 -5.25 26.07 -13.04
CA ALA A 67 -6.27 26.98 -12.53
C ALA A 67 -7.32 26.29 -11.63
N GLN A 68 -7.46 24.98 -11.72
CA GLN A 68 -8.42 24.18 -10.95
C GLN A 68 -7.77 23.37 -9.83
N PHE A 69 -6.46 23.06 -9.96
CA PHE A 69 -5.73 22.17 -9.08
C PHE A 69 -4.53 22.88 -8.43
N SER A 70 -4.70 24.15 -8.00
CA SER A 70 -3.68 24.96 -7.30
C SER A 70 -4.06 25.34 -5.86
N GLY A 71 -4.93 24.58 -5.21
CA GLY A 71 -5.25 24.73 -3.79
C GLY A 71 -4.18 24.14 -2.87
N GLN A 72 -4.41 24.22 -1.58
CA GLN A 72 -3.54 23.60 -0.59
C GLN A 72 -3.49 22.07 -0.81
N TRP A 73 -2.30 21.52 -0.94
CA TRP A 73 -2.07 20.09 -1.20
C TRP A 73 -2.60 19.59 -2.56
N GLN A 74 -2.60 20.48 -3.57
CA GLN A 74 -2.94 20.11 -4.94
C GLN A 74 -1.71 20.12 -5.85
N GLU A 75 -1.92 19.67 -7.09
CA GLU A 75 -0.86 19.39 -8.07
C GLU A 75 -0.01 20.59 -8.46
N TRP A 76 -0.53 21.82 -8.24
CA TRP A 76 0.11 23.04 -8.66
C TRP A 76 0.18 24.08 -7.55
N THR A 77 1.26 24.86 -7.53
CA THR A 77 1.36 26.08 -6.73
C THR A 77 1.33 27.28 -7.67
N ALA A 78 0.44 28.24 -7.41
CA ALA A 78 0.40 29.49 -8.16
C ALA A 78 1.59 30.37 -7.75
N LEU A 79 2.42 30.76 -8.73
CA LEU A 79 3.61 31.59 -8.51
C LEU A 79 3.34 33.10 -8.60
N GLY A 80 2.36 33.48 -9.43
CA GLY A 80 2.00 34.89 -9.59
C GLY A 80 1.39 35.19 -10.96
N GLN A 81 0.97 36.44 -11.14
CA GLN A 81 0.41 36.91 -12.40
C GLN A 81 1.53 37.22 -13.39
N CYS A 82 1.38 36.78 -14.64
CA CYS A 82 2.39 37.01 -15.69
C CYS A 82 2.53 38.49 -16.06
N ASP A 83 3.77 38.96 -16.19
CA ASP A 83 4.07 40.28 -16.72
C ASP A 83 3.63 40.37 -18.19
N GLY A 84 2.76 41.32 -18.52
CA GLY A 84 2.37 41.59 -19.91
C GLY A 84 0.90 41.32 -20.26
N SER A 85 0.07 40.75 -19.38
CA SER A 85 -1.37 40.70 -19.58
C SER A 85 -2.03 42.03 -19.12
N SER A 86 -1.86 43.08 -19.92
CA SER A 86 -2.67 44.28 -19.80
C SER A 86 -4.13 43.94 -20.18
N SER A 87 -4.93 43.70 -19.17
CA SER A 87 -6.39 43.65 -19.30
C SER A 87 -6.89 45.03 -19.71
N SER A 88 -7.28 45.20 -20.98
CA SER A 88 -8.11 46.29 -21.38
C SER A 88 -9.45 46.16 -20.67
N GLY A 89 -9.66 47.05 -19.71
CA GLY A 89 -10.89 47.16 -18.97
C GLY A 89 -12.07 47.55 -19.86
N GLY A 90 -13.15 46.87 -19.69
CA GLY A 90 -14.46 47.17 -20.24
C GLY A 90 -15.50 46.81 -19.22
N SER A 91 -15.80 47.79 -18.35
CA SER A 91 -17.01 47.78 -17.52
C SER A 91 -18.24 47.85 -18.42
N SER A 92 -19.19 46.98 -18.26
CA SER A 92 -20.61 47.37 -18.30
C SER A 92 -21.52 46.27 -17.75
N SER A 93 -22.28 46.76 -16.86
CA SER A 93 -23.35 46.19 -16.08
C SER A 93 -24.55 45.73 -16.91
N SER A 94 -25.29 44.85 -16.31
CA SER A 94 -26.74 44.69 -16.25
C SER A 94 -27.50 43.87 -17.26
N SER A 95 -28.13 42.90 -16.67
CA SER A 95 -29.58 42.54 -16.70
C SER A 95 -30.16 41.81 -17.90
N SER A 96 -30.71 40.71 -17.52
CA SER A 96 -32.08 40.19 -17.74
C SER A 96 -32.50 39.61 -19.07
N SER A 97 -32.96 38.39 -18.92
CA SER A 97 -34.20 37.79 -19.43
C SER A 97 -34.39 37.49 -20.90
N GLY A 98 -34.83 36.28 -21.10
CA GLY A 98 -35.81 35.99 -22.13
C GLY A 98 -35.50 34.92 -23.14
N ALA A 99 -35.89 33.76 -22.85
CA ALA A 99 -36.91 32.96 -23.52
C ALA A 99 -36.86 32.77 -25.04
N SER A 100 -36.98 31.52 -25.38
CA SER A 100 -37.80 30.93 -26.43
C SER A 100 -37.20 30.57 -27.78
N SER A 101 -37.22 29.30 -27.95
CA SER A 101 -37.95 28.54 -28.98
C SER A 101 -37.35 28.39 -30.35
N SER A 102 -37.31 27.17 -30.63
CA SER A 102 -37.95 26.42 -31.74
C SER A 102 -37.17 26.09 -32.97
N SER A 103 -37.14 24.79 -33.16
CA SER A 103 -37.52 24.04 -34.36
C SER A 103 -36.60 24.22 -35.59
N SER A 104 -36.26 23.26 -36.32
CA SER A 104 -36.91 22.06 -36.76
C SER A 104 -36.02 21.35 -37.79
N SER A 105 -36.17 20.07 -37.79
CA SER A 105 -36.42 19.21 -38.99
C SER A 105 -35.35 19.00 -40.01
N GLY A 106 -35.15 17.76 -40.28
CA GLY A 106 -35.23 17.07 -41.52
C GLY A 106 -34.08 16.06 -41.67
N ALA A 107 -34.29 14.84 -41.51
CA ALA A 107 -34.93 13.82 -42.29
C ALA A 107 -34.06 13.29 -43.45
N SER A 108 -33.99 12.03 -43.42
CA SER A 108 -33.98 11.03 -44.52
C SER A 108 -32.61 10.65 -45.01
N SER A 109 -32.30 9.47 -45.27
CA SER A 109 -32.95 8.18 -45.45
C SER A 109 -31.95 7.21 -46.05
N SER A 110 -32.10 5.95 -45.64
CA SER A 110 -32.08 4.75 -46.49
C SER A 110 -30.80 4.44 -47.26
N SER A 111 -30.35 3.27 -47.44
CA SER A 111 -30.94 1.94 -47.53
C SER A 111 -29.83 0.90 -47.74
N SER A 112 -30.03 -0.21 -47.13
CA SER A 112 -30.20 -1.54 -47.77
C SER A 112 -29.03 -2.26 -48.39
N GLY A 113 -28.95 -3.50 -48.04
CA GLY A 113 -28.62 -4.62 -48.90
C GLY A 113 -27.70 -5.62 -48.19
N SER A 114 -28.19 -6.66 -47.58
CA SER A 114 -28.40 -8.02 -48.12
C SER A 114 -27.14 -8.58 -48.75
N SER A 115 -26.70 -9.75 -48.52
CA SER A 115 -27.27 -11.05 -48.21
C SER A 115 -26.17 -12.08 -48.14
N SER A 116 -26.45 -13.06 -47.37
CA SER A 116 -26.45 -14.51 -47.64
C SER A 116 -25.08 -15.17 -47.69
N GLY A 117 -24.92 -16.30 -47.17
CA GLY A 117 -25.66 -17.47 -46.87
C GLY A 117 -24.76 -18.52 -46.32
N SER A 118 -25.31 -19.31 -45.46
CA SER A 118 -25.57 -20.74 -45.56
C SER A 118 -24.33 -21.62 -45.66
N THR A 119 -24.22 -22.66 -44.94
CA THR A 119 -25.05 -23.84 -44.67
C THR A 119 -24.35 -24.67 -43.62
N SER A 120 -25.02 -25.10 -42.65
CA SER A 120 -25.65 -26.40 -42.36
C SER A 120 -24.64 -27.52 -42.18
N SER A 121 -24.75 -28.37 -41.24
CA SER A 121 -25.90 -29.22 -40.80
C SER A 121 -25.48 -29.96 -39.56
N SER A 122 -26.32 -30.03 -38.59
CA SER A 122 -27.26 -31.13 -38.24
C SER A 122 -26.54 -32.34 -37.66
N SER A 123 -26.96 -32.93 -36.59
CA SER A 123 -28.27 -33.40 -36.16
C SER A 123 -28.16 -33.88 -34.72
N SER A 124 -29.04 -33.49 -33.88
CA SER A 124 -30.24 -34.23 -33.40
C SER A 124 -29.91 -35.52 -32.68
N SER A 125 -30.30 -35.73 -31.49
CA SER A 125 -31.62 -36.01 -30.93
C SER A 125 -31.38 -36.21 -29.42
N GLY A 126 -32.08 -35.71 -28.44
CA GLY A 126 -33.46 -36.01 -28.17
C GLY A 126 -33.57 -37.21 -27.22
N GLY A 127 -34.03 -37.00 -26.00
CA GLY A 127 -34.45 -38.09 -25.16
C GLY A 127 -34.46 -37.76 -23.68
N SER A 128 -35.66 -37.59 -23.23
CA SER A 128 -36.13 -37.31 -21.88
C SER A 128 -35.77 -38.33 -20.81
N SER A 129 -35.70 -37.80 -19.59
CA SER A 129 -36.31 -38.30 -18.36
C SER A 129 -35.84 -39.63 -17.76
N GLY A 130 -35.57 -39.55 -16.51
CA GLY A 130 -35.73 -40.66 -15.59
C GLY A 130 -34.65 -40.72 -14.55
N GLY A 131 -35.00 -40.32 -13.33
CA GLY A 131 -34.16 -40.52 -12.18
C GLY A 131 -33.81 -41.96 -11.96
N SER A 132 -32.63 -42.18 -11.45
CA SER A 132 -32.34 -43.24 -10.50
C SER A 132 -30.97 -42.94 -9.87
N SER A 133 -30.99 -42.84 -8.57
CA SER A 133 -29.85 -43.02 -7.71
C SER A 133 -29.13 -44.32 -8.05
N GLY A 134 -27.90 -44.20 -8.47
CA GLY A 134 -27.04 -45.35 -8.67
C GLY A 134 -25.60 -44.82 -8.74
N GLY A 135 -24.80 -45.15 -7.74
CA GLY A 135 -23.36 -44.92 -7.80
C GLY A 135 -22.80 -45.62 -9.04
N GLY A 136 -22.04 -44.88 -9.79
CA GLY A 136 -21.34 -45.36 -10.97
C GLY A 136 -20.16 -44.44 -11.23
N ASP A 137 -19.15 -45.00 -11.84
CA ASP A 137 -17.91 -44.33 -12.25
C ASP A 137 -18.20 -42.96 -12.83
N CYS A 138 -17.44 -41.93 -12.39
CA CYS A 138 -17.55 -40.62 -12.97
C CYS A 138 -17.18 -40.68 -14.48
N THR A 139 -17.94 -40.03 -15.31
CA THR A 139 -17.73 -40.00 -16.78
C THR A 139 -17.21 -38.65 -17.25
N SER A 140 -17.08 -37.70 -16.35
CA SER A 140 -16.47 -36.40 -16.62
C SER A 140 -14.99 -36.55 -16.95
N PRO A 141 -14.43 -35.68 -17.78
CA PRO A 141 -12.99 -35.71 -18.07
C PRO A 141 -12.17 -35.41 -16.81
N GLU A 142 -10.94 -35.93 -16.78
CA GLU A 142 -10.00 -35.55 -15.72
C GLU A 142 -9.62 -34.06 -15.83
N PHE A 143 -9.44 -33.43 -14.68
CA PHE A 143 -8.99 -32.05 -14.59
C PHE A 143 -7.58 -31.91 -15.21
N VAL A 144 -7.37 -30.83 -15.97
CA VAL A 144 -6.07 -30.45 -16.53
C VAL A 144 -5.88 -28.95 -16.31
N ALA A 145 -4.91 -28.56 -15.52
CA ALA A 145 -4.59 -27.18 -15.24
C ALA A 145 -4.34 -26.36 -16.51
N GLY A 146 -4.87 -25.14 -16.58
CA GLY A 146 -4.76 -24.28 -17.74
C GLY A 146 -5.70 -24.61 -18.90
N THR A 147 -6.59 -25.60 -18.76
CA THR A 147 -7.66 -25.86 -19.72
C THR A 147 -8.80 -24.87 -19.48
N ALA A 148 -9.38 -24.34 -20.56
CA ALA A 148 -10.52 -23.44 -20.45
C ALA A 148 -11.77 -24.24 -20.03
N TYR A 149 -12.28 -23.97 -18.83
CA TYR A 149 -13.51 -24.53 -18.28
C TYR A 149 -14.61 -23.47 -18.21
N ALA A 150 -15.82 -23.83 -18.58
CA ALA A 150 -16.98 -22.97 -18.40
C ALA A 150 -17.65 -23.21 -17.03
N ALA A 151 -18.28 -22.19 -16.47
CA ALA A 151 -19.08 -22.37 -15.25
C ALA A 151 -20.17 -23.42 -15.48
N GLY A 152 -20.28 -24.38 -14.54
CA GLY A 152 -21.16 -25.53 -14.64
C GLY A 152 -20.54 -26.77 -15.30
N GLU A 153 -19.34 -26.68 -15.85
CA GLU A 153 -18.63 -27.82 -16.45
C GLU A 153 -18.15 -28.79 -15.38
N LEU A 154 -18.16 -30.09 -15.70
CA LEU A 154 -17.79 -31.13 -14.77
C LEU A 154 -16.43 -31.73 -15.11
N VAL A 155 -15.64 -31.96 -14.09
CA VAL A 155 -14.35 -32.67 -14.15
C VAL A 155 -14.27 -33.69 -13.02
N GLN A 156 -13.35 -34.66 -13.16
CA GLN A 156 -12.97 -35.53 -12.05
C GLN A 156 -11.50 -35.26 -11.66
N ASN A 157 -11.24 -35.34 -10.36
CA ASN A 157 -9.89 -35.30 -9.82
C ASN A 157 -9.87 -36.00 -8.45
N VAL A 158 -8.76 -36.61 -8.07
CA VAL A 158 -8.53 -37.31 -6.79
C VAL A 158 -9.66 -38.21 -6.31
N GLY A 159 -10.38 -38.85 -7.24
CA GLY A 159 -11.45 -39.79 -6.93
C GLY A 159 -12.81 -39.16 -6.68
N TYR A 160 -13.00 -37.90 -7.00
CA TYR A 160 -14.27 -37.15 -6.88
C TYR A 160 -14.63 -36.42 -8.18
N GLU A 161 -15.91 -36.13 -8.35
CA GLU A 161 -16.43 -35.31 -9.44
C GLU A 161 -16.73 -33.92 -8.92
N TYR A 162 -16.25 -32.91 -9.64
CA TYR A 162 -16.36 -31.49 -9.31
C TYR A 162 -17.09 -30.74 -10.41
N ARG A 163 -17.81 -29.70 -10.03
CA ARG A 163 -18.43 -28.76 -10.93
C ARG A 163 -17.68 -27.42 -10.83
N CYS A 164 -17.28 -26.88 -11.97
CA CYS A 164 -16.73 -25.54 -12.04
C CYS A 164 -17.78 -24.49 -11.67
N ASP A 165 -17.53 -23.70 -10.66
CA ASP A 165 -18.41 -22.60 -10.25
C ASP A 165 -17.93 -21.26 -10.80
N ILE A 166 -16.61 -21.06 -10.92
CA ILE A 166 -16.03 -19.82 -11.42
C ILE A 166 -15.06 -20.13 -12.57
N ALA A 167 -15.52 -19.88 -13.81
CA ALA A 167 -14.82 -20.26 -15.04
C ALA A 167 -13.36 -19.79 -15.11
N GLY A 168 -13.05 -18.58 -14.64
CA GLY A 168 -11.69 -18.03 -14.65
C GLY A 168 -10.74 -18.77 -13.71
N TRP A 169 -11.21 -19.22 -12.56
CA TRP A 169 -10.41 -19.96 -11.58
C TRP A 169 -10.27 -21.42 -11.97
N CYS A 170 -11.36 -22.03 -12.42
CA CYS A 170 -11.31 -23.40 -12.94
C CYS A 170 -10.33 -23.56 -14.11
N SER A 171 -10.19 -22.50 -14.92
CA SER A 171 -9.32 -22.49 -16.10
C SER A 171 -7.88 -22.07 -15.79
N SER A 172 -7.58 -21.77 -14.52
CA SER A 172 -6.26 -21.32 -14.10
C SER A 172 -5.19 -22.40 -14.33
N ALA A 173 -4.02 -21.98 -14.79
CA ALA A 173 -2.84 -22.85 -14.84
C ALA A 173 -2.24 -23.09 -13.44
N SER A 174 -2.67 -22.32 -12.43
CA SER A 174 -2.20 -22.42 -11.05
C SER A 174 -2.85 -23.58 -10.31
N ALA A 175 -2.41 -24.82 -10.60
CA ALA A 175 -2.92 -26.05 -9.99
C ALA A 175 -2.83 -26.01 -8.46
N TRP A 176 -1.76 -25.44 -7.91
CA TRP A 176 -1.55 -25.30 -6.46
C TRP A 176 -2.70 -24.54 -5.76
N ALA A 177 -3.35 -23.60 -6.48
CA ALA A 177 -4.46 -22.81 -5.93
C ALA A 177 -5.83 -23.46 -6.18
N TYR A 178 -6.10 -23.89 -7.41
CA TYR A 178 -7.45 -24.20 -7.86
C TYR A 178 -7.64 -25.61 -8.43
N GLU A 179 -6.66 -26.51 -8.31
CA GLU A 179 -6.87 -27.92 -8.66
C GLU A 179 -7.95 -28.53 -7.77
N PRO A 180 -9.07 -29.04 -8.33
CA PRO A 180 -10.21 -29.48 -7.54
C PRO A 180 -9.84 -30.62 -6.58
N GLY A 181 -10.10 -30.42 -5.29
CA GLY A 181 -9.78 -31.35 -4.21
C GLY A 181 -8.33 -31.37 -3.74
N VAL A 182 -7.43 -30.57 -4.35
CA VAL A 182 -5.99 -30.54 -4.04
C VAL A 182 -5.50 -29.12 -3.75
N GLY A 183 -5.85 -28.17 -4.60
CA GLY A 183 -5.39 -26.78 -4.48
C GLY A 183 -5.87 -26.12 -3.19
N SER A 184 -5.08 -25.17 -2.65
CA SER A 184 -5.39 -24.51 -1.37
C SER A 184 -6.72 -23.76 -1.34
N TYR A 185 -7.28 -23.42 -2.50
CA TYR A 185 -8.54 -22.66 -2.67
C TYR A 185 -9.48 -23.34 -3.68
N TRP A 186 -9.38 -24.67 -3.83
CA TRP A 186 -10.18 -25.40 -4.81
C TRP A 186 -11.68 -25.24 -4.57
N ASP A 187 -12.12 -25.19 -3.31
CA ASP A 187 -13.50 -25.03 -2.86
C ASP A 187 -14.11 -23.66 -3.18
N HIS A 188 -13.26 -22.67 -3.53
CA HIS A 188 -13.70 -21.39 -4.05
C HIS A 188 -13.98 -21.43 -5.56
N ALA A 189 -13.33 -22.33 -6.29
CA ALA A 189 -13.45 -22.48 -7.73
C ALA A 189 -14.43 -23.58 -8.14
N TRP A 190 -14.50 -24.64 -7.34
CA TRP A 190 -15.21 -25.87 -7.64
C TRP A 190 -16.12 -26.30 -6.50
N SER A 191 -17.29 -26.87 -6.83
CA SER A 191 -18.11 -27.60 -5.90
C SER A 191 -17.89 -29.09 -6.06
N GLU A 192 -17.53 -29.80 -4.97
CA GLU A 192 -17.50 -31.26 -4.95
C GLU A 192 -18.91 -31.80 -5.06
N LEU A 193 -19.14 -32.75 -5.98
CA LEU A 193 -20.45 -33.30 -6.23
C LEU A 193 -20.61 -34.73 -5.65
N ARG A 194 -19.63 -35.61 -5.89
CA ARG A 194 -19.69 -37.00 -5.45
C ARG A 194 -18.34 -37.69 -5.58
N SER A 195 -18.17 -38.79 -4.81
CA SER A 195 -17.05 -39.71 -4.99
C SER A 195 -17.23 -40.57 -6.25
N CYS A 196 -16.14 -40.76 -6.99
CA CYS A 196 -16.08 -41.58 -8.20
C CYS A 196 -15.77 -43.05 -7.91
N ASP A 197 -15.39 -43.42 -6.67
CA ASP A 197 -15.08 -44.79 -6.31
C ASP A 197 -16.34 -45.64 -6.08
N SER A 198 -16.54 -46.66 -6.92
CA SER A 198 -17.49 -47.71 -6.75
C SER A 198 -16.85 -48.87 -5.99
N SER A 199 -16.65 -48.76 -4.71
CA SER A 199 -16.44 -49.93 -3.87
C SER A 199 -17.28 -49.83 -2.62
N SER A 200 -18.39 -50.57 -2.74
CA SER A 200 -19.29 -50.92 -1.68
C SER A 200 -18.60 -51.63 -0.53
N SER A 201 -19.14 -51.35 0.59
CA SER A 201 -19.58 -52.21 1.70
C SER A 201 -18.97 -51.80 3.03
N SER A 202 -19.83 -51.27 3.78
CA SER A 202 -20.61 -51.85 4.87
C SER A 202 -19.87 -52.03 6.18
N SER A 203 -20.46 -51.34 7.11
CA SER A 203 -20.73 -51.73 8.48
C SER A 203 -19.62 -51.83 9.50
N GLY A 204 -19.74 -50.99 10.45
CA GLY A 204 -20.04 -51.38 11.82
C GLY A 204 -18.87 -51.63 12.74
N GLY A 205 -18.92 -50.96 13.85
CA GLY A 205 -18.37 -51.53 15.07
C GLY A 205 -17.44 -50.62 15.87
N SER A 206 -18.03 -50.02 16.86
CA SER A 206 -17.34 -49.51 18.06
C SER A 206 -16.40 -50.54 18.66
N SER A 207 -15.26 -50.09 19.15
CA SER A 207 -14.92 -50.31 20.57
C SER A 207 -13.51 -49.82 20.92
N SER A 208 -13.49 -49.05 21.93
CA SER A 208 -12.46 -48.77 22.93
C SER A 208 -11.33 -49.79 23.07
N GLY A 209 -10.10 -49.25 23.16
CA GLY A 209 -8.93 -50.00 23.62
C GLY A 209 -7.79 -49.09 24.01
N SER A 210 -7.69 -48.84 25.29
CA SER A 210 -6.54 -48.20 25.93
C SER A 210 -5.24 -48.99 25.72
N GLY A 211 -4.15 -48.28 25.49
CA GLY A 211 -2.80 -48.86 25.50
C GLY A 211 -1.72 -47.80 25.63
N SER A 212 -1.34 -47.52 26.87
CA SER A 212 -0.15 -46.77 27.24
C SER A 212 1.13 -47.49 26.82
N SER A 213 2.11 -46.71 26.35
CA SER A 213 3.54 -46.76 26.66
C SER A 213 4.26 -45.85 25.67
N GLY A 214 4.87 -44.73 26.08
CA GLY A 214 6.13 -44.73 26.73
C GLY A 214 7.22 -44.55 25.68
N GLY A 215 7.63 -43.28 25.40
CA GLY A 215 8.77 -43.03 24.51
C GLY A 215 9.09 -41.51 24.52
N SER A 216 9.92 -41.17 25.43
CA SER A 216 10.88 -40.07 25.55
C SER A 216 10.72 -38.89 24.58
N SER A 217 10.15 -37.83 25.07
CA SER A 217 10.38 -36.48 24.61
C SER A 217 11.81 -36.06 24.95
N SER A 218 12.68 -36.02 23.96
CA SER A 218 13.88 -35.20 24.01
C SER A 218 13.45 -33.75 23.73
N SER A 219 13.15 -33.05 24.78
CA SER A 219 13.18 -31.60 24.77
C SER A 219 14.61 -31.16 24.49
N SER A 220 14.90 -30.85 23.26
CA SER A 220 16.01 -29.97 22.95
C SER A 220 15.58 -28.56 23.38
N SER A 221 15.93 -28.23 24.62
CA SER A 221 16.10 -26.85 25.02
C SER A 221 17.20 -26.27 24.11
N GLY A 222 16.78 -25.64 23.03
CA GLY A 222 17.61 -24.73 22.28
C GLY A 222 17.94 -23.57 23.23
N GLY A 223 19.17 -23.60 23.74
CA GLY A 223 19.73 -22.45 24.41
C GLY A 223 19.69 -21.29 23.43
N SER A 224 19.04 -20.21 23.81
CA SER A 224 19.30 -18.88 23.27
C SER A 224 20.78 -18.60 23.47
N SER A 225 21.61 -18.99 22.51
CA SER A 225 22.81 -18.24 22.21
C SER A 225 22.31 -16.89 21.71
N GLY A 226 22.50 -15.83 22.50
CA GLY A 226 22.37 -14.47 22.06
C GLY A 226 23.28 -14.30 20.83
N SER A 227 22.72 -14.51 19.65
CA SER A 227 23.24 -13.90 18.45
C SER A 227 22.98 -12.41 18.64
N ASN A 228 24.05 -11.60 18.69
CA ASN A 228 23.95 -10.21 18.32
C ASN A 228 23.43 -10.22 16.88
N SER A 229 22.12 -10.25 16.67
CA SER A 229 21.54 -9.92 15.39
C SER A 229 21.83 -8.43 15.20
N SER A 230 22.72 -8.11 14.27
CA SER A 230 22.94 -6.73 13.89
C SER A 230 21.60 -6.14 13.47
N ARG A 231 21.28 -4.94 13.94
CA ARG A 231 20.06 -4.23 13.54
C ARG A 231 20.09 -3.95 12.04
N ILE A 232 18.92 -3.99 11.44
CA ILE A 232 18.73 -3.86 9.99
C ILE A 232 18.83 -2.40 9.56
N ILE A 233 19.45 -2.16 8.40
CA ILE A 233 19.23 -0.97 7.59
C ILE A 233 18.58 -1.41 6.28
N SER A 234 17.31 -1.07 6.12
CA SER A 234 16.54 -1.23 4.89
C SER A 234 16.55 0.07 4.09
N GLY A 235 16.69 0.00 2.76
CA GLY A 235 16.71 1.20 1.92
C GLY A 235 15.94 1.02 0.64
N TYR A 236 15.28 2.08 0.17
CA TYR A 236 14.59 2.10 -1.11
C TYR A 236 15.55 2.47 -2.24
N TRP A 237 15.61 1.64 -3.26
CA TRP A 237 16.37 1.87 -4.47
C TRP A 237 15.44 2.36 -5.58
N HIS A 238 15.78 3.48 -6.21
CA HIS A 238 14.97 4.07 -7.27
C HIS A 238 15.22 3.42 -8.63
N ASN A 239 14.18 2.87 -9.21
CA ASN A 239 14.10 2.51 -10.63
C ASN A 239 13.78 3.74 -11.51
N PHE A 240 14.21 4.93 -11.10
CA PHE A 240 13.96 6.21 -11.76
C PHE A 240 14.90 7.29 -11.22
N ASP A 241 15.06 8.38 -11.96
CA ASP A 241 15.75 9.57 -11.46
C ASP A 241 14.74 10.67 -11.11
N ASN A 242 14.68 11.03 -9.84
CA ASN A 242 13.87 12.14 -9.32
C ASN A 242 14.73 13.34 -8.88
N GLY A 243 15.94 13.46 -9.41
CA GLY A 243 16.93 14.46 -9.03
C GLY A 243 17.95 13.99 -8.00
N SER A 244 17.79 12.78 -7.45
CA SER A 244 18.78 12.14 -6.56
C SER A 244 19.91 11.44 -7.32
N GLY A 245 19.76 11.32 -8.65
CA GLY A 245 20.63 10.54 -9.52
C GLY A 245 20.38 9.04 -9.43
N VAL A 246 20.95 8.31 -10.37
CA VAL A 246 20.83 6.86 -10.45
C VAL A 246 22.04 6.14 -9.86
N ILE A 247 21.83 4.89 -9.43
CA ILE A 247 22.88 4.00 -8.95
C ILE A 247 22.58 2.58 -9.43
N PRO A 248 23.51 1.86 -10.11
CA PRO A 248 23.31 0.45 -10.38
C PRO A 248 23.09 -0.33 -9.08
N ILE A 249 22.18 -1.29 -9.07
CA ILE A 249 21.86 -2.05 -7.85
C ILE A 249 23.09 -2.79 -7.28
N ALA A 250 24.01 -3.22 -8.16
CA ALA A 250 25.29 -3.82 -7.78
C ALA A 250 26.19 -2.87 -6.96
N ASP A 251 26.05 -1.55 -7.16
CA ASP A 251 26.89 -0.52 -6.54
C ASP A 251 26.28 0.04 -5.23
N VAL A 252 25.11 -0.46 -4.82
CA VAL A 252 24.51 -0.10 -3.52
C VAL A 252 25.46 -0.46 -2.38
N SER A 253 25.58 0.43 -1.39
CA SER A 253 26.45 0.24 -0.23
C SER A 253 26.09 -1.05 0.54
N ASP A 254 27.10 -1.80 0.96
CA ASP A 254 26.92 -2.99 1.80
C ASP A 254 26.50 -2.67 3.24
N ALA A 255 26.39 -1.39 3.60
CA ALA A 255 25.78 -0.94 4.83
C ALA A 255 24.27 -1.24 4.90
N PHE A 256 23.60 -1.37 3.75
CA PHE A 256 22.21 -1.81 3.65
C PHE A 256 22.10 -3.34 3.75
N ASP A 257 21.19 -3.82 4.57
CA ASP A 257 20.88 -5.25 4.73
C ASP A 257 19.74 -5.68 3.81
N ALA A 258 18.83 -4.74 3.49
CA ALA A 258 17.76 -4.93 2.53
C ALA A 258 17.66 -3.77 1.55
N ILE A 259 17.33 -4.10 0.30
CA ILE A 259 17.13 -3.16 -0.79
C ILE A 259 15.70 -3.35 -1.31
N ASN A 260 14.85 -2.35 -1.10
CA ASN A 260 13.49 -2.32 -1.64
C ASN A 260 13.50 -1.66 -3.02
N VAL A 261 13.21 -2.41 -4.05
CA VAL A 261 13.20 -1.92 -5.43
C VAL A 261 11.90 -1.15 -5.70
N SER A 262 11.98 0.14 -5.95
CA SER A 262 10.84 1.05 -6.14
C SER A 262 10.60 1.36 -7.62
N PHE A 263 9.43 1.11 -8.20
CA PHE A 263 8.25 0.40 -7.70
C PHE A 263 7.67 -0.51 -8.76
N ALA A 264 7.02 -1.59 -8.34
CA ALA A 264 6.00 -2.20 -9.16
C ALA A 264 4.70 -1.39 -9.03
N GLU A 265 3.99 -1.18 -10.12
CA GLU A 265 2.84 -0.28 -10.19
C GLU A 265 1.68 -0.89 -10.97
N PRO A 266 0.42 -0.44 -10.76
CA PRO A 266 -0.70 -0.88 -11.58
C PRO A 266 -0.48 -0.60 -13.06
N THR A 267 -0.74 -1.58 -13.92
CA THR A 267 -0.67 -1.39 -15.39
C THR A 267 -1.76 -0.44 -15.92
N GLY A 268 -2.83 -0.26 -15.14
CA GLY A 268 -4.01 0.52 -15.52
C GLY A 268 -4.89 -0.13 -16.60
N ALA A 269 -4.45 -1.23 -17.21
CA ALA A 269 -5.18 -1.92 -18.26
C ALA A 269 -6.23 -2.89 -17.68
N VAL A 270 -5.87 -3.61 -16.64
CA VAL A 270 -6.73 -4.60 -15.95
C VAL A 270 -6.71 -4.32 -14.45
N ALA A 271 -7.88 -4.37 -13.81
CA ALA A 271 -7.96 -4.11 -12.38
C ALA A 271 -7.10 -5.11 -11.59
N GLY A 272 -6.24 -4.60 -10.74
CA GLY A 272 -5.35 -5.39 -9.91
C GLY A 272 -4.11 -5.94 -10.60
N GLU A 273 -3.98 -5.81 -11.93
CA GLU A 273 -2.77 -6.20 -12.64
C GLU A 273 -1.63 -5.23 -12.34
N ILE A 274 -0.48 -5.77 -11.97
CA ILE A 274 0.73 -5.05 -11.61
C ILE A 274 1.80 -5.29 -12.67
N GLY A 275 2.59 -4.26 -12.96
CA GLY A 275 3.75 -4.32 -13.83
C GLY A 275 4.99 -3.79 -13.13
N PHE A 276 6.14 -4.27 -13.57
CA PHE A 276 7.44 -3.67 -13.26
C PHE A 276 8.19 -3.49 -14.56
N VAL A 277 8.50 -2.24 -14.87
CA VAL A 277 9.26 -1.86 -16.08
C VAL A 277 10.55 -1.23 -15.62
N LEU A 278 11.66 -1.91 -15.87
CA LEU A 278 12.98 -1.37 -15.56
C LEU A 278 13.22 -0.09 -16.40
N ASP A 279 13.65 1.00 -15.75
CA ASP A 279 13.94 2.26 -16.41
C ASP A 279 15.02 2.04 -17.49
N PRO A 280 14.87 2.63 -18.70
CA PRO A 280 15.86 2.52 -19.78
C PRO A 280 17.28 2.99 -19.44
N LEU A 281 17.48 3.68 -18.32
CA LEU A 281 18.81 4.02 -17.79
C LEU A 281 19.58 2.78 -17.33
N PHE A 282 18.90 1.66 -17.07
CA PHE A 282 19.52 0.42 -16.62
C PHE A 282 19.45 -0.67 -17.70
N ASN A 283 20.48 -1.52 -17.76
CA ASN A 283 20.43 -2.76 -18.54
C ASN A 283 19.77 -3.86 -17.71
N GLU A 284 18.83 -4.60 -18.27
CA GLU A 284 18.08 -5.62 -17.53
C GLU A 284 18.97 -6.76 -17.05
N GLN A 285 19.95 -7.22 -17.86
CA GLN A 285 20.84 -8.30 -17.44
C GLN A 285 21.78 -7.85 -16.30
N ASP A 286 22.32 -6.63 -16.40
CA ASP A 286 23.17 -6.05 -15.35
C ASP A 286 22.38 -5.87 -14.05
N PHE A 287 21.09 -5.55 -14.14
CA PHE A 287 20.20 -5.44 -12.98
C PHE A 287 19.97 -6.80 -12.33
N ILE A 288 19.66 -7.85 -13.11
CA ILE A 288 19.49 -9.22 -12.60
C ILE A 288 20.79 -9.75 -11.98
N ASP A 289 21.94 -9.56 -12.66
CA ASP A 289 23.24 -9.97 -12.16
C ASP A 289 23.58 -9.23 -10.84
N GLY A 290 23.22 -7.96 -10.74
CA GLY A 290 23.39 -7.15 -9.55
C GLY A 290 22.53 -7.63 -8.37
N ILE A 291 21.27 -7.99 -8.61
CA ILE A 291 20.39 -8.63 -7.61
C ILE A 291 21.07 -9.90 -7.06
N GLN A 292 21.48 -10.80 -7.96
CA GLN A 292 22.11 -12.07 -7.57
C GLN A 292 23.42 -11.85 -6.80
N ALA A 293 24.22 -10.85 -7.18
CA ALA A 293 25.46 -10.50 -6.49
C ALA A 293 25.19 -10.01 -5.06
N LYS A 294 24.18 -9.15 -4.87
CA LYS A 294 23.79 -8.68 -3.53
C LYS A 294 23.20 -9.80 -2.68
N GLN A 295 22.38 -10.66 -3.25
CA GLN A 295 21.86 -11.85 -2.55
C GLN A 295 22.99 -12.81 -2.14
N ALA A 296 23.98 -13.04 -3.02
CA ALA A 296 25.16 -13.84 -2.70
C ALA A 296 26.02 -13.22 -1.59
N ALA A 297 25.98 -11.88 -1.42
CA ALA A 297 26.58 -11.16 -0.29
C ALA A 297 25.72 -11.17 0.98
N GLY A 298 24.58 -11.90 0.98
CA GLY A 298 23.68 -12.03 2.12
C GLY A 298 22.67 -10.91 2.28
N LYS A 299 22.52 -10.03 1.28
CA LYS A 299 21.53 -8.95 1.29
C LYS A 299 20.18 -9.45 0.80
N LYS A 300 19.09 -8.78 1.22
CA LYS A 300 17.74 -9.05 0.78
C LYS A 300 17.32 -8.05 -0.28
N ILE A 301 16.79 -8.56 -1.40
CA ILE A 301 16.31 -7.73 -2.50
C ILE A 301 14.82 -7.95 -2.66
N ILE A 302 14.05 -6.94 -2.34
CA ILE A 302 12.60 -7.02 -2.18
C ILE A 302 11.96 -6.09 -3.21
N ILE A 303 10.94 -6.54 -3.93
CA ILE A 303 10.17 -5.64 -4.79
C ILE A 303 9.16 -4.85 -3.97
N SER A 304 9.19 -3.54 -4.03
CA SER A 304 8.18 -2.67 -3.40
C SER A 304 7.08 -2.32 -4.38
N ILE A 305 5.85 -2.31 -3.89
CA ILE A 305 4.67 -2.02 -4.68
C ILE A 305 3.88 -0.86 -4.10
N GLY A 306 3.52 0.11 -4.94
CA GLY A 306 2.75 1.27 -4.57
C GLY A 306 3.52 2.57 -4.68
N GLY A 307 3.86 3.16 -3.54
CA GLY A 307 4.41 4.50 -3.45
C GLY A 307 3.37 5.58 -3.77
N ALA A 308 3.80 6.85 -3.74
CA ALA A 308 2.93 8.02 -3.87
C ALA A 308 2.08 8.03 -5.16
N ASN A 309 2.57 7.45 -6.25
CA ASN A 309 1.93 7.48 -7.57
C ASN A 309 1.28 6.14 -7.97
N GLY A 310 1.72 5.05 -7.39
CA GLY A 310 1.32 3.68 -7.74
C GLY A 310 0.13 3.15 -6.93
N GLN A 311 -0.98 3.90 -6.83
CA GLN A 311 -2.12 3.51 -6.01
C GLN A 311 -2.76 2.19 -6.48
N VAL A 312 -2.81 1.20 -5.61
CA VAL A 312 -3.36 -0.13 -5.86
C VAL A 312 -4.67 -0.31 -5.10
N ARG A 313 -5.75 -0.68 -5.81
CA ARG A 313 -7.05 -0.96 -5.19
C ARG A 313 -7.58 -2.33 -5.58
N LEU A 314 -7.63 -3.24 -4.64
CA LEU A 314 -8.11 -4.59 -4.84
C LEU A 314 -9.60 -4.68 -4.46
N GLU A 315 -10.47 -4.04 -5.25
CA GLU A 315 -11.90 -3.91 -4.93
C GLU A 315 -12.72 -5.19 -5.17
N SER A 316 -12.14 -6.17 -5.85
CA SER A 316 -12.80 -7.44 -6.18
C SER A 316 -11.82 -8.60 -6.06
N THR A 317 -12.38 -9.81 -5.95
CA THR A 317 -11.59 -11.04 -5.98
C THR A 317 -10.82 -11.20 -7.29
N GLN A 318 -11.39 -10.78 -8.42
CA GLN A 318 -10.67 -10.79 -9.70
C GLN A 318 -9.45 -9.86 -9.68
N ALA A 319 -9.58 -8.66 -9.08
CA ALA A 319 -8.44 -7.74 -8.94
C ALA A 319 -7.35 -8.35 -8.02
N ARG A 320 -7.75 -9.03 -6.94
CA ARG A 320 -6.85 -9.79 -6.07
C ARG A 320 -6.08 -10.85 -6.85
N ASP A 321 -6.78 -11.64 -7.65
CA ASP A 321 -6.18 -12.76 -8.38
C ASP A 321 -5.21 -12.27 -9.46
N ASN A 322 -5.58 -11.20 -10.17
CA ASN A 322 -4.68 -10.52 -11.11
C ASN A 322 -3.42 -10.01 -10.40
N PHE A 323 -3.58 -9.42 -9.20
CA PHE A 323 -2.48 -8.97 -8.37
C PHE A 323 -1.53 -10.13 -8.03
N VAL A 324 -2.06 -11.22 -7.49
CA VAL A 324 -1.24 -12.39 -7.12
C VAL A 324 -0.49 -12.93 -8.33
N SER A 325 -1.17 -13.12 -9.46
CA SER A 325 -0.56 -13.67 -10.66
C SER A 325 0.55 -12.79 -11.21
N SER A 326 0.30 -11.48 -11.33
CA SER A 326 1.29 -10.55 -11.86
C SER A 326 2.48 -10.34 -10.90
N MET A 327 2.24 -10.36 -9.59
CA MET A 327 3.34 -10.29 -8.63
C MET A 327 4.23 -11.53 -8.68
N ILE A 328 3.65 -12.74 -8.84
CA ILE A 328 4.43 -13.96 -9.04
C ILE A 328 5.31 -13.84 -10.30
N GLU A 329 4.75 -13.36 -11.42
CA GLU A 329 5.52 -13.17 -12.65
C GLU A 329 6.71 -12.21 -12.46
N ILE A 330 6.50 -11.10 -11.73
CA ILE A 330 7.56 -10.12 -11.45
C ILE A 330 8.64 -10.73 -10.54
N ILE A 331 8.23 -11.35 -9.43
CA ILE A 331 9.13 -11.93 -8.44
C ILE A 331 9.98 -13.04 -9.08
N ASP A 332 9.36 -13.94 -9.85
CA ASP A 332 10.06 -15.05 -10.51
C ASP A 332 11.02 -14.57 -11.60
N ARG A 333 10.63 -13.52 -12.34
CA ARG A 333 11.46 -12.96 -13.43
C ARG A 333 12.79 -12.41 -12.92
N TYR A 334 12.76 -11.67 -11.81
CA TYR A 334 13.93 -10.97 -11.29
C TYR A 334 14.60 -11.70 -10.12
N GLY A 335 13.94 -12.70 -9.54
CA GLY A 335 14.43 -13.47 -8.40
C GLY A 335 14.42 -12.69 -7.10
N PHE A 336 13.38 -11.87 -6.86
CA PHE A 336 13.24 -11.10 -5.62
C PHE A 336 13.02 -12.01 -4.40
N ASP A 337 13.59 -11.63 -3.25
CA ASP A 337 13.44 -12.36 -1.98
C ASP A 337 12.04 -12.18 -1.33
N GLY A 338 11.26 -11.21 -1.78
CA GLY A 338 9.98 -10.90 -1.15
C GLY A 338 9.25 -9.71 -1.75
N LEU A 339 8.19 -9.31 -1.06
CA LEU A 339 7.32 -8.18 -1.39
C LEU A 339 7.29 -7.18 -0.24
N ASP A 340 7.47 -5.91 -0.57
CA ASP A 340 7.21 -4.77 0.31
C ASP A 340 5.92 -4.07 -0.12
N VAL A 341 5.02 -3.81 0.84
CA VAL A 341 3.74 -3.15 0.58
C VAL A 341 3.82 -1.69 1.01
N ASP A 342 3.93 -0.80 0.04
CA ASP A 342 4.00 0.66 0.21
C ASP A 342 2.74 1.32 -0.35
N PHE A 343 1.57 0.94 0.18
CA PHE A 343 0.26 1.43 -0.26
C PHE A 343 -0.06 2.77 0.37
N GLU A 344 0.10 3.82 -0.42
CA GLU A 344 -0.18 5.20 -0.04
C GLU A 344 -1.48 5.74 -0.64
N GLY A 345 -1.79 7.00 -0.36
CA GLY A 345 -2.90 7.72 -0.95
C GLY A 345 -4.25 7.06 -0.67
N HIS A 346 -4.96 6.66 -1.71
CA HIS A 346 -6.28 6.03 -1.62
C HIS A 346 -6.27 4.51 -1.87
N SER A 347 -5.12 3.87 -1.76
CA SER A 347 -5.01 2.40 -1.93
C SER A 347 -5.85 1.65 -0.89
N LEU A 348 -5.81 2.09 0.36
CA LEU A 348 -6.57 1.50 1.47
C LEU A 348 -7.53 2.52 2.08
N GLU A 349 -8.82 2.19 2.08
CA GLU A 349 -9.87 2.97 2.73
C GLU A 349 -10.87 2.02 3.38
N LEU A 350 -11.19 2.23 4.66
CA LEU A 350 -12.18 1.44 5.39
C LEU A 350 -13.60 1.84 5.01
N ASN A 351 -14.51 0.90 4.86
CA ASN A 351 -15.93 1.20 4.73
C ASN A 351 -16.50 1.70 6.05
N ALA A 352 -17.44 2.63 5.99
CA ALA A 352 -18.17 3.06 7.17
C ALA A 352 -18.87 1.86 7.85
N GLY A 353 -18.64 1.71 9.14
CA GLY A 353 -19.15 0.57 9.92
C GLY A 353 -18.18 -0.61 10.02
N ASP A 354 -17.03 -0.58 9.35
CA ASP A 354 -15.95 -1.55 9.51
C ASP A 354 -15.08 -1.15 10.72
N VAL A 355 -15.55 -1.52 11.91
CA VAL A 355 -15.04 -1.01 13.18
C VAL A 355 -14.05 -1.95 13.87
N ASP A 356 -14.04 -3.23 13.51
CA ASP A 356 -13.18 -4.24 14.13
C ASP A 356 -12.04 -4.64 13.18
N PHE A 357 -10.88 -4.06 13.39
CA PHE A 357 -9.68 -4.34 12.59
C PHE A 357 -9.26 -5.82 12.57
N ARG A 358 -9.71 -6.63 13.55
CA ARG A 358 -9.42 -8.08 13.62
C ARG A 358 -10.27 -8.90 12.66
N ASN A 359 -11.40 -8.35 12.25
CA ASN A 359 -12.37 -8.97 11.38
C ASN A 359 -12.85 -7.97 10.30
N PRO A 360 -11.94 -7.49 9.43
CA PRO A 360 -12.29 -6.49 8.44
C PRO A 360 -13.32 -7.02 7.43
N THR A 361 -14.18 -6.12 6.98
CA THR A 361 -15.23 -6.41 5.99
C THR A 361 -15.10 -5.58 4.72
N THR A 362 -14.17 -4.64 4.72
CA THR A 362 -13.90 -3.76 3.57
C THR A 362 -13.19 -4.55 2.47
N PRO A 363 -13.74 -4.61 1.24
CA PRO A 363 -13.19 -5.45 0.17
C PRO A 363 -11.71 -5.21 -0.14
N VAL A 364 -11.25 -3.94 -0.24
CA VAL A 364 -9.85 -3.63 -0.54
C VAL A 364 -8.89 -4.15 0.55
N ILE A 365 -9.34 -4.19 1.80
CA ILE A 365 -8.57 -4.72 2.93
C ILE A 365 -8.55 -6.24 2.90
N VAL A 366 -9.72 -6.88 2.78
CA VAL A 366 -9.85 -8.34 2.76
C VAL A 366 -9.09 -8.94 1.59
N ASN A 367 -9.27 -8.38 0.39
CA ASN A 367 -8.58 -8.86 -0.81
C ASN A 367 -7.06 -8.68 -0.74
N LEU A 368 -6.57 -7.60 -0.11
CA LEU A 368 -5.12 -7.45 0.10
C LEU A 368 -4.59 -8.52 1.06
N ILE A 369 -5.27 -8.74 2.19
CA ILE A 369 -4.89 -9.79 3.15
C ILE A 369 -4.85 -11.16 2.47
N ASP A 370 -5.88 -11.50 1.69
CA ASP A 370 -5.94 -12.75 0.96
C ASP A 370 -4.82 -12.89 -0.08
N ALA A 371 -4.52 -11.79 -0.81
CA ALA A 371 -3.43 -11.76 -1.77
C ALA A 371 -2.06 -12.02 -1.11
N LEU A 372 -1.79 -11.36 0.02
CA LEU A 372 -0.53 -11.53 0.76
C LEU A 372 -0.39 -12.95 1.30
N LYS A 373 -1.48 -13.53 1.84
CA LYS A 373 -1.50 -14.94 2.26
C LYS A 373 -1.26 -15.89 1.10
N ALA A 374 -1.83 -15.62 -0.07
CA ALA A 374 -1.62 -16.43 -1.26
C ALA A 374 -0.15 -16.40 -1.71
N LEU A 375 0.51 -15.24 -1.70
CA LEU A 375 1.94 -15.11 -2.01
C LEU A 375 2.82 -15.84 -0.98
N LYS A 376 2.54 -15.70 0.32
CA LYS A 376 3.23 -16.47 1.38
C LYS A 376 3.03 -17.97 1.21
N ALA A 377 1.83 -18.42 0.88
CA ALA A 377 1.55 -19.82 0.63
C ALA A 377 2.30 -20.35 -0.62
N HIS A 378 2.43 -19.53 -1.65
CA HIS A 378 3.12 -19.89 -2.89
C HIS A 378 4.64 -20.07 -2.69
N TYR A 379 5.28 -19.11 -2.01
CA TYR A 379 6.74 -19.09 -1.86
C TYR A 379 7.24 -19.73 -0.56
N GLY A 380 6.38 -19.89 0.44
CA GLY A 380 6.71 -20.45 1.74
C GLY A 380 7.39 -19.47 2.70
N GLU A 381 7.92 -19.99 3.81
CA GLU A 381 8.45 -19.20 4.94
C GLU A 381 9.65 -18.31 4.58
N SER A 382 10.44 -18.68 3.57
CA SER A 382 11.61 -17.90 3.16
C SER A 382 11.25 -16.61 2.39
N PHE A 383 10.00 -16.48 1.93
CA PHE A 383 9.51 -15.29 1.25
C PHE A 383 9.30 -14.17 2.25
N MET A 384 9.96 -13.05 2.02
CA MET A 384 9.86 -11.90 2.90
C MET A 384 8.61 -11.07 2.60
N LEU A 385 7.96 -10.62 3.67
CA LEU A 385 6.87 -9.67 3.61
C LEU A 385 7.23 -8.47 4.48
N THR A 386 7.29 -7.30 3.87
CA THR A 386 7.49 -6.03 4.57
C THR A 386 6.38 -5.04 4.24
N MET A 387 6.18 -4.05 5.08
CA MET A 387 5.17 -3.00 4.88
C MET A 387 5.73 -1.65 5.30
N ALA A 388 5.49 -0.62 4.48
CA ALA A 388 6.00 0.73 4.71
C ALA A 388 4.89 1.81 4.75
N PRO A 389 3.86 1.65 5.57
CA PRO A 389 2.79 2.63 5.66
C PRO A 389 3.26 3.96 6.24
N GLU A 390 2.58 5.06 5.86
CA GLU A 390 2.66 6.32 6.60
C GLU A 390 2.08 6.18 8.02
N THR A 391 2.53 7.01 8.96
CA THR A 391 1.96 7.10 10.33
C THR A 391 0.45 7.31 10.32
N PHE A 392 -0.08 7.97 9.30
CA PHE A 392 -1.50 8.20 9.10
C PHE A 392 -2.33 6.90 9.05
N PHE A 393 -1.79 5.87 8.41
CA PHE A 393 -2.47 4.58 8.26
C PHE A 393 -2.29 3.63 9.45
N VAL A 394 -1.41 3.95 10.40
CA VAL A 394 -1.08 3.10 11.56
C VAL A 394 -1.33 3.86 12.86
N GLN A 395 -0.42 4.75 13.26
CA GLN A 395 -0.45 5.39 14.57
C GLN A 395 -1.65 6.33 14.76
N LEU A 396 -2.07 7.02 13.70
CA LEU A 396 -3.29 7.84 13.78
C LEU A 396 -4.52 7.00 14.16
N GLY A 397 -4.49 5.70 13.87
CA GLY A 397 -5.52 4.73 14.28
C GLY A 397 -5.76 4.67 15.78
N TYR A 398 -4.83 5.12 16.62
CA TYR A 398 -5.02 5.29 18.05
C TYR A 398 -6.14 6.29 18.38
N SER A 399 -6.10 7.45 17.75
CA SER A 399 -7.08 8.52 17.96
C SER A 399 -8.31 8.42 17.04
N PHE A 400 -8.09 8.00 15.79
CA PHE A 400 -9.12 7.97 14.76
C PHE A 400 -8.99 6.70 13.92
N TYR A 401 -10.07 5.91 13.87
CA TYR A 401 -10.14 4.74 13.00
C TYR A 401 -11.21 4.95 11.94
N GLY A 402 -10.84 4.92 10.66
CA GLY A 402 -11.67 5.36 9.54
C GLY A 402 -13.00 4.62 9.40
N GLY A 403 -13.08 3.35 9.83
CA GLY A 403 -14.31 2.56 9.81
C GLY A 403 -15.34 2.92 10.90
N SER A 404 -14.88 3.47 12.03
CA SER A 404 -15.72 3.76 13.21
C SER A 404 -16.17 5.21 13.32
N CYS A 405 -15.51 6.12 12.62
CA CYS A 405 -15.67 7.56 12.79
C CYS A 405 -16.56 8.15 11.68
N SER A 406 -17.62 8.88 12.07
CA SER A 406 -18.45 9.61 11.13
C SER A 406 -17.79 10.95 10.77
N GLY A 407 -17.43 11.12 9.49
CA GLY A 407 -16.81 12.34 8.98
C GLY A 407 -15.29 12.40 9.14
N CYS A 408 -14.65 11.33 9.59
CA CYS A 408 -13.20 11.16 9.52
C CYS A 408 -12.75 10.71 8.14
N ASP A 409 -11.46 10.90 7.88
CA ASP A 409 -10.83 10.26 6.74
C ASP A 409 -10.84 8.73 6.92
N ARG A 410 -11.40 8.04 5.95
CA ARG A 410 -11.58 6.58 5.96
C ARG A 410 -10.27 5.80 5.86
N ARG A 411 -9.19 6.47 5.51
CA ARG A 411 -7.84 5.90 5.44
C ARG A 411 -7.16 5.80 6.81
N ALA A 412 -7.60 6.61 7.79
CA ALA A 412 -7.00 6.64 9.13
C ALA A 412 -6.99 5.25 9.77
N GLY A 413 -5.80 4.72 10.06
CA GLY A 413 -5.61 3.39 10.63
C GLY A 413 -5.89 2.22 9.69
N ALA A 414 -6.02 2.44 8.37
CA ALA A 414 -6.45 1.41 7.42
C ALA A 414 -5.44 0.27 7.21
N TYR A 415 -4.19 0.42 7.61
CA TYR A 415 -3.23 -0.70 7.63
C TYR A 415 -3.37 -1.61 8.85
N LEU A 416 -3.99 -1.16 9.93
CA LEU A 416 -4.10 -1.98 11.16
C LEU A 416 -4.71 -3.36 10.94
N PRO A 417 -5.78 -3.54 10.13
CA PRO A 417 -6.30 -4.86 9.80
C PRO A 417 -5.29 -5.74 9.06
N VAL A 418 -4.57 -5.17 8.10
CA VAL A 418 -3.59 -5.89 7.28
C VAL A 418 -2.41 -6.34 8.14
N ILE A 419 -1.83 -5.42 8.94
CA ILE A 419 -0.75 -5.74 9.87
C ILE A 419 -1.20 -6.81 10.88
N HIS A 420 -2.42 -6.68 11.42
CA HIS A 420 -2.96 -7.67 12.36
C HIS A 420 -3.08 -9.06 11.74
N ALA A 421 -3.63 -9.15 10.54
CA ALA A 421 -3.87 -10.41 9.84
C ALA A 421 -2.58 -11.10 9.39
N MET A 422 -1.52 -10.32 9.11
CA MET A 422 -0.23 -10.82 8.61
C MET A 422 0.88 -10.82 9.67
N ARG A 423 0.58 -10.49 10.93
CA ARG A 423 1.58 -10.25 11.98
C ARG A 423 2.59 -11.38 12.21
N GLU A 424 2.18 -12.62 12.00
CA GLU A 424 3.06 -13.79 12.16
C GLU A 424 3.95 -14.01 10.92
N ASP A 425 3.48 -13.58 9.75
CA ASP A 425 4.15 -13.67 8.45
C ASP A 425 4.96 -12.43 8.08
N LEU A 426 4.75 -11.33 8.82
CA LEU A 426 5.41 -10.05 8.58
C LEU A 426 6.85 -10.10 9.09
N ASP A 427 7.81 -9.84 8.21
CA ASP A 427 9.22 -9.71 8.58
C ASP A 427 9.48 -8.35 9.22
N TRP A 428 9.13 -7.24 8.54
CA TRP A 428 9.29 -5.88 9.06
C TRP A 428 8.11 -4.98 8.75
N LEU A 429 7.72 -4.19 9.75
CA LEU A 429 6.91 -2.99 9.61
C LEU A 429 7.86 -1.79 9.68
N GLN A 430 8.00 -1.06 8.58
CA GLN A 430 8.91 0.08 8.42
C GLN A 430 8.12 1.37 8.19
N VAL A 431 7.38 1.80 9.25
CA VAL A 431 6.50 2.97 9.17
C VAL A 431 7.30 4.22 8.79
N GLN A 432 6.77 4.97 7.83
CA GLN A 432 7.34 6.24 7.38
C GLN A 432 7.13 7.32 8.45
N HIS A 433 8.18 7.65 9.24
CA HIS A 433 8.16 8.71 10.25
C HIS A 433 8.51 10.08 9.65
N TYR A 434 8.07 10.32 8.42
CA TYR A 434 8.27 11.54 7.64
C TYR A 434 7.00 11.84 6.81
N ASN A 435 6.92 13.01 6.18
CA ASN A 435 5.72 13.48 5.47
C ASN A 435 4.44 13.39 6.32
N SER A 436 4.58 13.43 7.63
CA SER A 436 3.51 13.21 8.60
C SER A 436 3.02 14.52 9.20
N GLY A 437 1.73 14.57 9.54
CA GLY A 437 1.22 15.55 10.49
C GLY A 437 1.67 15.23 11.92
N ALA A 438 1.29 16.09 12.86
CA ALA A 438 1.45 15.78 14.28
C ALA A 438 0.53 14.63 14.69
N ILE A 439 1.06 13.63 15.39
CA ILE A 439 0.34 12.45 15.87
C ILE A 439 0.32 12.43 17.40
N ILE A 440 -0.79 12.02 17.99
CA ILE A 440 -0.91 11.81 19.44
C ILE A 440 -0.23 10.48 19.81
N GLY A 441 0.75 10.55 20.73
CA GLY A 441 1.40 9.38 21.31
C GLY A 441 0.59 8.73 22.43
N LEU A 442 1.14 7.66 23.03
CA LEU A 442 0.49 6.97 24.18
C LEU A 442 0.47 7.81 25.47
N ASP A 443 1.20 8.92 25.49
CA ASP A 443 1.20 9.93 26.56
C ASP A 443 0.10 10.99 26.38
N ASP A 444 -0.80 10.80 25.40
CA ASP A 444 -1.86 11.73 25.01
C ASP A 444 -1.37 13.14 24.61
N GLN A 445 -0.10 13.24 24.17
CA GLN A 445 0.48 14.48 23.66
C GLN A 445 0.73 14.39 22.14
N TYR A 446 0.70 15.55 21.47
CA TYR A 446 1.06 15.64 20.07
C TYR A 446 2.58 15.64 19.90
N HIS A 447 3.06 14.75 19.05
CA HIS A 447 4.46 14.69 18.61
C HIS A 447 4.56 15.09 17.14
N THR A 448 5.60 15.84 16.80
CA THR A 448 5.82 16.38 15.44
C THR A 448 7.09 15.78 14.87
N MET A 449 7.05 15.37 13.60
CA MET A 449 8.20 14.79 12.88
C MET A 449 9.45 15.69 12.88
N GLY A 450 10.62 15.10 12.62
CA GLY A 450 11.91 15.80 12.53
C GLY A 450 12.66 15.93 13.85
N VAL A 451 12.18 15.33 14.94
CA VAL A 451 12.82 15.32 16.25
C VAL A 451 12.74 13.92 16.90
N ALA A 452 13.67 13.65 17.82
CA ALA A 452 13.78 12.34 18.48
C ALA A 452 12.47 11.85 19.11
N ASP A 453 11.76 12.71 19.83
CA ASP A 453 10.52 12.35 20.55
C ASP A 453 9.43 11.82 19.63
N PHE A 454 9.34 12.31 18.37
CA PHE A 454 8.39 11.76 17.40
C PHE A 454 8.71 10.30 17.09
N HIS A 455 9.97 10.00 16.79
CA HIS A 455 10.40 8.64 16.44
C HIS A 455 10.23 7.68 17.62
N ILE A 456 10.51 8.18 18.84
CA ILE A 456 10.32 7.41 20.07
C ILE A 456 8.83 7.08 20.26
N ALA A 457 7.96 8.09 20.21
CA ALA A 457 6.53 7.91 20.43
C ALA A 457 5.91 6.99 19.38
N MET A 458 6.21 7.19 18.07
CA MET A 458 5.63 6.39 16.99
C MET A 458 6.11 4.94 17.01
N ALA A 459 7.37 4.68 17.34
CA ALA A 459 7.89 3.32 17.46
C ALA A 459 7.32 2.63 18.71
N ASP A 460 7.27 3.33 19.87
CA ASP A 460 6.74 2.80 21.11
C ASP A 460 5.27 2.38 21.00
N MET A 461 4.46 3.10 20.21
CA MET A 461 3.05 2.74 19.98
C MET A 461 2.89 1.33 19.39
N VAL A 462 3.66 0.96 18.40
CA VAL A 462 3.56 -0.36 17.75
C VAL A 462 4.27 -1.45 18.56
N LEU A 463 5.24 -1.08 19.38
CA LEU A 463 5.94 -1.98 20.30
C LEU A 463 5.15 -2.27 21.59
N THR A 464 4.29 -1.34 22.01
CA THR A 464 3.44 -1.47 23.21
C THR A 464 2.05 -1.99 22.86
N GLY A 465 1.54 -1.63 21.68
CA GLY A 465 0.14 -1.78 21.30
C GLY A 465 -0.74 -0.65 21.85
N PHE A 466 -1.96 -0.54 21.30
CA PHE A 466 -2.85 0.57 21.66
C PHE A 466 -4.33 0.26 21.38
N ASN A 467 -5.22 1.06 21.97
CA ASN A 467 -6.65 0.96 21.74
C ASN A 467 -7.03 1.72 20.47
N VAL A 468 -7.52 1.02 19.47
CA VAL A 468 -7.90 1.60 18.17
C VAL A 468 -9.13 2.49 18.31
N GLY A 469 -9.02 3.74 17.84
CA GLY A 469 -10.07 4.75 17.98
C GLY A 469 -10.38 5.09 19.45
N GLY A 470 -9.42 4.92 20.37
CA GLY A 470 -9.61 5.11 21.79
C GLY A 470 -10.54 4.07 22.44
N ASN A 471 -10.93 3.00 21.74
CA ASN A 471 -11.88 2.01 22.24
C ASN A 471 -11.16 0.81 22.88
N PRO A 472 -11.31 0.57 24.19
CA PRO A 472 -10.63 -0.52 24.89
C PRO A 472 -11.05 -1.94 24.42
N ASP A 473 -12.19 -2.08 23.75
CA ASP A 473 -12.64 -3.35 23.17
C ASP A 473 -11.85 -3.73 21.90
N TYR A 474 -11.13 -2.77 21.31
CA TYR A 474 -10.34 -2.92 20.09
C TYR A 474 -8.86 -2.66 20.35
N TYR A 475 -8.25 -3.48 21.18
CA TYR A 475 -6.82 -3.37 21.46
C TYR A 475 -6.01 -3.99 20.34
N PHE A 476 -5.16 -3.18 19.69
CA PHE A 476 -4.16 -3.62 18.73
C PHE A 476 -2.93 -4.11 19.51
N PRO A 477 -2.62 -5.41 19.42
CA PRO A 477 -1.55 -5.97 20.23
C PRO A 477 -0.16 -5.56 19.71
N PRO A 478 0.88 -5.56 20.59
CA PRO A 478 2.24 -5.20 20.21
C PRO A 478 2.80 -6.09 19.11
N LEU A 479 3.65 -5.55 18.27
CA LEU A 479 4.51 -6.33 17.37
C LEU A 479 5.74 -6.85 18.12
N ARG A 480 6.39 -7.87 17.57
CA ARG A 480 7.72 -8.27 18.04
C ARG A 480 8.69 -7.11 17.78
N GLN A 481 9.69 -6.98 18.66
CA GLN A 481 10.63 -5.85 18.55
C GLN A 481 11.45 -5.90 17.27
N ASP A 482 11.82 -7.09 16.81
CA ASP A 482 12.58 -7.34 15.58
C ASP A 482 11.79 -7.00 14.30
N GLN A 483 10.46 -6.90 14.39
CA GLN A 483 9.60 -6.51 13.27
C GLN A 483 9.50 -4.99 13.07
N VAL A 484 9.98 -4.16 14.00
CA VAL A 484 9.76 -2.70 13.94
C VAL A 484 11.02 -1.98 13.48
N LEU A 485 10.94 -1.33 12.33
CA LEU A 485 11.95 -0.41 11.80
C LEU A 485 11.38 1.02 11.78
N ILE A 486 12.26 2.01 12.01
CA ILE A 486 11.90 3.42 11.93
C ILE A 486 12.23 3.93 10.53
N GLY A 487 11.21 4.38 9.79
CA GLY A 487 11.37 4.94 8.45
C GLY A 487 11.72 6.42 8.46
N LEU A 488 12.78 6.80 7.75
CA LEU A 488 13.38 8.14 7.77
C LEU A 488 13.74 8.61 6.35
N PRO A 489 13.66 9.91 6.04
CA PRO A 489 14.23 10.44 4.80
C PRO A 489 15.76 10.52 4.94
N ALA A 490 16.50 10.13 3.89
CA ALA A 490 17.95 10.11 3.91
C ALA A 490 18.59 11.51 3.98
N ASN A 491 17.87 12.51 3.48
CA ASN A 491 18.26 13.93 3.57
C ASN A 491 17.04 14.85 3.46
N VAL A 492 17.28 16.16 3.51
CA VAL A 492 16.22 17.20 3.48
C VAL A 492 15.43 17.24 2.17
N ASN A 493 15.92 16.66 1.08
CA ASN A 493 15.24 16.62 -0.22
C ASN A 493 14.41 15.35 -0.39
N ALA A 494 14.58 14.37 0.50
CA ALA A 494 13.94 13.07 0.41
C ALA A 494 12.52 13.04 1.00
N GLY A 495 12.15 14.06 1.77
CA GLY A 495 10.82 14.18 2.38
C GLY A 495 10.79 15.20 3.51
N GLY A 496 9.58 15.62 3.88
CA GLY A 496 9.36 16.50 5.02
C GLY A 496 9.61 15.78 6.35
N GLY A 497 10.23 16.45 7.32
CA GLY A 497 10.53 15.83 8.62
C GLY A 497 11.89 15.15 8.67
N PHE A 498 12.84 15.60 7.83
CA PHE A 498 14.23 15.16 7.95
C PHE A 498 14.73 15.32 9.39
N THR A 499 15.35 14.27 9.90
CA THR A 499 15.87 14.20 11.26
C THR A 499 17.38 14.02 11.20
N SER A 500 18.13 14.87 11.92
CA SER A 500 19.59 14.79 11.93
C SER A 500 20.06 13.46 12.52
N VAL A 501 21.26 13.03 12.14
CA VAL A 501 21.91 11.81 12.66
C VAL A 501 21.91 11.81 14.20
N GLY A 502 22.22 12.95 14.83
CA GLY A 502 22.25 13.06 16.30
C GLY A 502 20.88 12.84 16.96
N GLU A 503 19.80 13.36 16.37
CA GLU A 503 18.44 13.16 16.85
C GLU A 503 17.96 11.70 16.66
N VAL A 504 18.31 11.06 15.55
CA VAL A 504 18.02 9.64 15.31
C VAL A 504 18.76 8.78 16.34
N HIS A 505 20.04 9.05 16.60
CA HIS A 505 20.81 8.32 17.61
C HIS A 505 20.26 8.56 19.04
N ALA A 506 19.77 9.78 19.33
CA ALA A 506 19.09 10.07 20.61
C ALA A 506 17.79 9.26 20.74
N ALA A 507 16.99 9.17 19.68
CA ALA A 507 15.78 8.36 19.67
C ALA A 507 16.09 6.87 19.89
N LEU A 508 17.09 6.33 19.21
CA LEU A 508 17.50 4.93 19.36
C LEU A 508 18.05 4.64 20.77
N ASN A 509 18.87 5.54 21.35
CA ASN A 509 19.35 5.38 22.72
C ASN A 509 18.20 5.40 23.74
N CYS A 510 17.20 6.27 23.55
CA CYS A 510 16.03 6.30 24.42
C CYS A 510 15.21 5.01 24.28
N LEU A 511 14.87 4.60 23.05
CA LEU A 511 14.08 3.38 22.80
C LEU A 511 14.76 2.12 23.33
N VAL A 512 16.05 1.95 23.04
CA VAL A 512 16.78 0.68 23.30
C VAL A 512 17.34 0.62 24.71
N LYS A 513 17.87 1.73 25.22
CA LYS A 513 18.63 1.78 26.49
C LYS A 513 17.97 2.61 27.58
N LEU A 514 16.84 3.28 27.31
CA LEU A 514 16.18 4.26 28.19
C LEU A 514 17.13 5.41 28.59
N GLN A 515 18.03 5.82 27.66
CA GLN A 515 19.02 6.85 27.91
C GLN A 515 18.75 8.08 27.04
N GLY A 516 18.79 9.25 27.67
CA GLY A 516 18.62 10.53 26.96
C GLY A 516 17.19 10.80 26.50
N CYS A 517 16.20 10.11 27.05
CA CYS A 517 14.78 10.42 26.80
C CYS A 517 14.49 11.84 27.29
N THR A 518 13.74 12.61 26.49
CA THR A 518 13.43 14.00 26.81
C THR A 518 12.00 14.15 27.32
N THR A 519 11.02 14.40 26.46
CA THR A 519 9.63 14.60 26.88
C THR A 519 8.82 13.31 26.84
N TYR A 520 9.11 12.42 25.89
CA TYR A 520 8.46 11.11 25.79
C TYR A 520 9.27 10.03 26.52
N THR A 521 8.57 9.17 27.27
CA THR A 521 9.16 8.01 27.93
C THR A 521 8.54 6.73 27.38
N PRO A 522 9.34 5.80 26.81
CA PRO A 522 8.82 4.53 26.29
C PRO A 522 8.12 3.68 27.37
N HIS A 523 7.10 2.95 26.97
CA HIS A 523 6.29 2.07 27.82
C HIS A 523 6.99 0.71 28.05
N THR A 524 8.22 0.76 28.52
CA THR A 524 9.04 -0.41 28.85
C THR A 524 9.93 -0.13 30.07
N GLU A 525 10.19 -1.13 30.88
CA GLU A 525 11.09 -1.01 32.03
C GLU A 525 12.57 -1.28 31.68
N THR A 526 12.83 -1.95 30.54
CA THR A 526 14.16 -2.44 30.17
C THR A 526 14.68 -1.86 28.85
N GLY A 527 13.88 -1.06 28.18
CA GLY A 527 14.11 -0.64 26.80
C GLY A 527 13.70 -1.70 25.77
N TRP A 528 13.54 -1.27 24.55
CA TRP A 528 13.21 -2.12 23.40
C TRP A 528 14.50 -2.67 22.76
N THR A 529 15.21 -3.54 23.53
CA THR A 529 16.56 -4.00 23.17
C THR A 529 16.61 -4.81 21.88
N GLY A 530 15.50 -5.38 21.44
CA GLY A 530 15.37 -6.13 20.19
C GLY A 530 14.83 -5.32 19.01
N LEU A 531 14.76 -3.97 19.11
CA LEU A 531 14.29 -3.11 18.02
C LEU A 531 14.99 -3.45 16.71
N GLY A 532 14.21 -3.70 15.62
CA GLY A 532 14.68 -4.24 14.35
C GLY A 532 15.70 -3.34 13.63
N GLY A 533 15.48 -2.03 13.59
CA GLY A 533 16.45 -1.14 12.96
C GLY A 533 15.84 0.11 12.32
N LEU A 534 16.39 0.49 11.16
CA LEU A 534 16.01 1.68 10.41
C LEU A 534 15.64 1.33 8.98
N MET A 535 14.76 2.15 8.39
CA MET A 535 14.51 2.20 6.96
C MET A 535 14.78 3.60 6.43
N THR A 536 15.16 3.72 5.17
CA THR A 536 15.29 5.05 4.56
C THR A 536 14.69 5.17 3.15
N TRP A 537 14.04 6.26 2.94
CA TRP A 537 13.76 6.85 1.65
C TRP A 537 14.82 7.92 1.37
N SER A 538 15.92 7.71 0.61
CA SER A 538 16.20 6.47 -0.08
C SER A 538 17.71 6.26 -0.21
N ILE A 539 18.12 5.12 -0.76
CA ILE A 539 19.52 4.81 -1.11
C ILE A 539 20.07 5.86 -2.07
N ASN A 540 19.28 6.29 -3.06
CA ASN A 540 19.67 7.30 -4.02
C ASN A 540 19.87 8.66 -3.37
N TRP A 541 18.99 9.07 -2.46
CA TRP A 541 19.14 10.31 -1.68
C TRP A 541 20.26 10.23 -0.65
N ASP A 542 20.57 9.05 -0.11
CA ASP A 542 21.74 8.82 0.73
C ASP A 542 23.03 9.01 -0.08
N LYS A 543 23.12 8.42 -1.28
CA LYS A 543 24.23 8.67 -2.21
C LYS A 543 24.37 10.15 -2.55
N PHE A 544 23.26 10.85 -2.86
CA PHE A 544 23.26 12.28 -3.12
C PHE A 544 23.84 13.08 -1.95
N ASN A 545 23.61 12.62 -0.72
CA ASN A 545 24.13 13.18 0.53
C ASN A 545 25.46 12.56 1.00
N ASN A 546 26.27 12.04 0.07
CA ASN A 546 27.57 11.42 0.34
C ASN A 546 27.54 10.24 1.31
N PHE A 547 26.44 9.46 1.30
CA PHE A 547 26.26 8.25 2.12
C PHE A 547 26.26 8.53 3.64
N GLU A 548 25.82 9.71 4.07
CA GLU A 548 25.75 10.07 5.48
C GLU A 548 24.84 9.12 6.26
N PHE A 549 23.62 8.85 5.74
CA PHE A 549 22.65 7.99 6.42
C PHE A 549 23.22 6.59 6.63
N SER A 550 23.61 5.90 5.58
CA SER A 550 24.06 4.51 5.69
C SER A 550 25.36 4.38 6.50
N THR A 551 26.29 5.32 6.35
CA THR A 551 27.58 5.27 7.05
C THR A 551 27.44 5.52 8.54
N GLU A 552 26.79 6.62 8.92
CA GLU A 552 26.69 7.04 10.33
C GLU A 552 25.76 6.12 11.13
N HIS A 553 24.64 5.71 10.53
CA HIS A 553 23.72 4.83 11.23
C HIS A 553 24.23 3.39 11.32
N ARG A 554 24.96 2.88 10.32
CA ARG A 554 25.53 1.53 10.41
C ARG A 554 26.49 1.39 11.58
N VAL A 555 27.45 2.34 11.67
CA VAL A 555 28.40 2.36 12.78
C VAL A 555 27.69 2.41 14.14
N PHE A 556 26.68 3.28 14.25
CA PHE A 556 25.93 3.42 15.50
C PHE A 556 25.11 2.18 15.87
N LEU A 557 24.42 1.58 14.89
CA LEU A 557 23.59 0.39 15.11
C LEU A 557 24.41 -0.84 15.51
N ASP A 558 25.64 -0.95 15.01
CA ASP A 558 26.54 -2.05 15.37
C ASP A 558 27.04 -1.95 16.84
N GLU A 559 27.03 -0.75 17.42
CA GLU A 559 27.42 -0.48 18.81
C GLU A 559 26.22 -0.39 19.77
N LEU A 560 25.01 -0.27 19.26
CA LEU A 560 23.78 -0.05 20.04
C LEU A 560 23.34 -1.33 20.77
#